data_494621ed7e6e7e1b0ab93e86bc0a9868
#
_entry.id   494621ed7e6e7e1b0ab93e86bc0a9868
#
_cell.length_a   1.000
_cell.length_b   1.000
_cell.length_c   1.000
_cell.angle_alpha   90.00
_cell.angle_beta   90.00
_cell.angle_gamma   90.00
#
_symmetry.space_group_name_H-M   'P 1'
#
loop_
_entity.id
_entity.type
_entity.pdbx_description
1 polymer ?
#
loop_
_entity_poly.entity_id
_entity_poly.type
_entity_poly.pdbx_seq_one_letter_code
_entity_poly.pdbx_strand_id
1 'polypeptide(L)'
;MSHPNHHHQGEVHTEDKQALKPPPMYKVVLHNDDYTPMDFVVEVLIKFFRMDQERATDTMLTIHYKGRAVCGIYSAEIAETKVAQVNHYSREHQHPLLCGMELA
;
A
#
# COMPACT_ATOMS: atom_id res chain seq x y z
N MET A 1 -36.22 -13.96 -19.82
CA MET A 1 -35.95 -13.84 -19.52
C MET A 1 -35.48 -13.84 -19.48
N SER A 2 -35.32 -13.91 -19.41
CA SER A 2 -34.68 -13.91 -19.09
C SER A 2 -33.94 -13.90 -19.08
N HIS A 3 -33.48 -13.99 -18.99
CA HIS A 3 -32.73 -13.91 -18.74
C HIS A 3 -32.05 -13.92 -18.67
N PRO A 4 -31.98 -13.94 -18.68
CA PRO A 4 -31.22 -13.90 -18.39
C PRO A 4 -30.59 -14.09 -18.50
N ASN A 5 -30.58 -14.42 -18.50
CA ASN A 5 -30.04 -14.47 -18.32
C ASN A 5 -29.55 -14.51 -18.62
N HIS A 6 -29.48 -14.67 -18.73
CA HIS A 6 -29.14 -14.63 -18.77
C HIS A 6 -28.63 -14.48 -19.10
N HIS A 7 -28.61 -14.64 -19.28
CA HIS A 7 -28.27 -14.49 -19.40
C HIS A 7 -27.80 -14.50 -19.71
N HIS A 8 -27.88 -14.66 -20.03
CA HIS A 8 -27.57 -14.64 -20.19
C HIS A 8 -27.06 -14.90 -20.50
N GLN A 9 -26.99 -14.97 -20.82
CA GLN A 9 -26.46 -15.10 -21.04
C GLN A 9 -25.56 -15.35 -21.55
N GLY A 10 -25.54 -15.51 -21.65
CA GLY A 10 -24.33 -15.75 -21.76
C GLY A 10 -23.39 -15.64 -22.87
N GLU A 11 -23.47 -15.34 -23.88
CA GLU A 11 -22.71 -15.28 -24.94
C GLU A 11 -21.46 -14.58 -24.98
N VAL A 12 -21.16 -13.70 -24.90
CA VAL A 12 -20.13 -12.82 -24.95
C VAL A 12 -19.09 -12.96 -23.97
N HIS A 13 -18.94 -14.03 -23.42
CA HIS A 13 -18.25 -14.15 -22.18
C HIS A 13 -16.76 -14.19 -22.28
N THR A 14 -16.18 -14.55 -23.39
CA THR A 14 -14.75 -14.63 -23.51
C THR A 14 -14.08 -13.27 -23.43
N GLU A 15 -14.68 -12.31 -24.07
CA GLU A 15 -14.16 -10.96 -23.99
C GLU A 15 -14.34 -10.39 -22.63
N ASP A 16 -15.43 -10.74 -21.99
CA ASP A 16 -15.68 -10.28 -20.65
C ASP A 16 -14.63 -10.79 -19.69
N LYS A 17 -14.15 -12.00 -19.91
CA LYS A 17 -13.12 -12.53 -19.03
C LYS A 17 -11.85 -11.72 -19.11
N GLN A 18 -11.48 -11.26 -20.27
CA GLN A 18 -10.31 -10.41 -20.38
C GLN A 18 -10.55 -9.07 -19.71
N ALA A 19 -11.75 -8.55 -19.87
CA ALA A 19 -12.08 -7.29 -19.24
C ALA A 19 -12.13 -7.41 -17.73
N LEU A 20 -12.30 -8.63 -17.23
CA LEU A 20 -12.41 -8.84 -15.79
C LEU A 20 -11.06 -9.14 -15.15
N LYS A 21 -9.97 -9.07 -15.88
CA LYS A 21 -8.66 -9.19 -15.27
C LYS A 21 -8.51 -8.12 -14.20
N PRO A 22 -8.10 -8.52 -13.00
CA PRO A 22 -7.94 -7.52 -11.96
C PRO A 22 -6.82 -6.55 -12.31
N PRO A 23 -6.94 -5.28 -11.94
CA PRO A 23 -5.85 -4.34 -12.14
C PRO A 23 -4.66 -4.74 -11.27
N PRO A 24 -3.46 -4.34 -11.65
CA PRO A 24 -2.29 -4.65 -10.83
C PRO A 24 -2.37 -3.95 -9.48
N MET A 25 -1.83 -4.62 -8.46
CA MET A 25 -1.75 -4.10 -7.11
C MET A 25 -0.32 -3.69 -6.83
N TYR A 26 -0.15 -2.79 -5.86
CA TYR A 26 1.16 -2.25 -5.52
C TYR A 26 1.44 -2.37 -4.04
N LYS A 27 2.67 -2.72 -3.72
CA LYS A 27 3.16 -2.73 -2.35
C LYS A 27 3.66 -1.34 -2.02
N VAL A 28 3.22 -0.81 -0.88
CA VAL A 28 3.74 0.45 -0.37
C VAL A 28 4.80 0.10 0.68
N VAL A 29 5.99 0.65 0.51
CA VAL A 29 7.19 0.24 1.24
C VAL A 29 7.80 1.45 1.94
N LEU A 30 8.20 1.26 3.20
CA LEU A 30 9.00 2.25 3.92
C LEU A 30 10.44 1.77 3.98
N HIS A 31 11.36 2.70 3.76
CA HIS A 31 12.80 2.41 3.73
C HIS A 31 13.48 2.98 4.97
N ASN A 32 14.43 2.23 5.49
CA ASN A 32 15.22 2.67 6.62
C ASN A 32 16.16 3.81 6.22
N ASP A 33 16.46 4.67 7.17
CA ASP A 33 17.51 5.67 7.05
C ASP A 33 18.12 5.90 8.43
N ASP A 34 19.23 6.63 8.48
CA ASP A 34 20.00 6.77 9.70
C ASP A 34 19.53 7.91 10.60
N TYR A 35 18.54 8.69 10.17
CA TYR A 35 18.17 9.92 10.86
C TYR A 35 16.75 9.95 11.40
N THR A 36 15.82 9.26 10.77
CA THR A 36 14.42 9.29 11.22
C THR A 36 14.27 8.55 12.54
N PRO A 37 13.70 9.18 13.58
CA PRO A 37 13.51 8.50 14.86
C PRO A 37 12.56 7.31 14.75
N MET A 38 12.82 6.28 15.51
CA MET A 38 11.98 5.07 15.51
C MET A 38 10.54 5.37 15.90
N ASP A 39 10.34 6.26 16.86
CA ASP A 39 8.98 6.62 17.31
C ASP A 39 8.20 7.33 16.20
N PHE A 40 8.89 8.10 15.35
CA PHE A 40 8.23 8.72 14.20
C PHE A 40 7.78 7.68 13.19
N VAL A 41 8.60 6.66 12.95
CA VAL A 41 8.24 5.57 12.03
C VAL A 41 6.99 4.84 12.55
N VAL A 42 6.95 4.55 13.86
CA VAL A 42 5.76 3.93 14.48
C VAL A 42 4.53 4.82 14.30
N GLU A 43 4.68 6.11 14.52
CA GLU A 43 3.59 7.06 14.34
C GLU A 43 3.04 7.04 12.92
N VAL A 44 3.90 7.03 11.92
CA VAL A 44 3.52 6.96 10.50
C VAL A 44 2.76 5.67 10.21
N LEU A 45 3.23 4.55 10.75
CA LEU A 45 2.59 3.25 10.52
C LEU A 45 1.19 3.20 11.11
N ILE A 46 0.99 3.81 12.27
CA ILE A 46 -0.33 3.89 12.88
C ILE A 46 -1.22 4.85 12.11
N LYS A 47 -0.70 6.03 11.77
CA LYS A 47 -1.49 7.09 11.18
C LYS A 47 -1.93 6.78 9.73
N PHE A 48 -1.03 6.27 8.92
CA PHE A 48 -1.28 6.11 7.49
C PHE A 48 -1.59 4.68 7.06
N PHE A 49 -1.21 3.69 7.87
CA PHE A 49 -1.39 2.28 7.51
C PHE A 49 -2.31 1.55 8.47
N ARG A 50 -2.91 2.26 9.43
CA ARG A 50 -3.91 1.73 10.34
C ARG A 50 -3.42 0.55 11.18
N MET A 51 -2.15 0.51 11.46
CA MET A 51 -1.60 -0.54 12.32
C MET A 51 -1.89 -0.19 13.78
N ASP A 52 -2.08 -1.22 14.61
CA ASP A 52 -2.11 -1.01 16.04
C ASP A 52 -0.67 -0.84 16.54
N GLN A 53 -0.51 -0.53 17.81
CA GLN A 53 0.81 -0.24 18.39
C GLN A 53 1.77 -1.40 18.25
N GLU A 54 1.31 -2.60 18.49
CA GLU A 54 2.17 -3.79 18.45
C GLU A 54 2.66 -4.05 17.04
N ARG A 55 1.76 -4.04 16.07
CA ARG A 55 2.13 -4.29 14.68
C ARG A 55 3.02 -3.19 14.15
N ALA A 56 2.74 -1.94 14.52
CA ALA A 56 3.57 -0.82 14.09
C ALA A 56 4.98 -0.93 14.64
N THR A 57 5.12 -1.34 15.89
CA THR A 57 6.44 -1.55 16.49
C THR A 57 7.20 -2.67 15.80
N ASP A 58 6.53 -3.79 15.53
CA ASP A 58 7.16 -4.93 14.84
C ASP A 58 7.59 -4.54 13.45
N THR A 59 6.75 -3.80 12.73
CA THR A 59 7.06 -3.36 11.35
C THR A 59 8.24 -2.38 11.37
N MET A 60 8.25 -1.46 12.34
CA MET A 60 9.36 -0.51 12.49
C MET A 60 10.67 -1.27 12.72
N LEU A 61 10.66 -2.30 13.54
CA LEU A 61 11.86 -3.11 13.77
C LEU A 61 12.31 -3.84 12.51
N THR A 62 11.35 -4.32 11.72
CA THR A 62 11.68 -4.93 10.42
C THR A 62 12.38 -3.92 9.51
N ILE A 63 11.86 -2.70 9.44
CA ILE A 63 12.48 -1.64 8.64
C ILE A 63 13.90 -1.39 9.13
N HIS A 64 14.08 -1.30 10.44
CA HIS A 64 15.39 -0.98 11.04
C HIS A 64 16.40 -2.09 10.76
N TYR A 65 16.02 -3.34 10.93
CA TYR A 65 16.97 -4.46 10.82
C TYR A 65 17.11 -5.00 9.41
N LYS A 66 16.09 -4.90 8.58
CA LYS A 66 16.13 -5.45 7.21
C LYS A 66 16.24 -4.39 6.13
N GLY A 67 16.16 -3.12 6.52
CA GLY A 67 16.32 -2.02 5.59
C GLY A 67 15.04 -1.52 4.96
N ARG A 68 13.97 -2.30 4.98
CA ARG A 68 12.69 -1.91 4.40
C ARG A 68 11.59 -2.88 4.86
N ALA A 69 10.36 -2.45 4.72
CA ALA A 69 9.21 -3.34 4.96
C ALA A 69 8.03 -2.92 4.11
N VAL A 70 7.24 -3.91 3.69
CA VAL A 70 5.96 -3.66 3.01
C VAL A 70 4.94 -3.32 4.08
N CYS A 71 4.29 -2.17 3.93
CA CYS A 71 3.33 -1.67 4.91
C CYS A 71 1.89 -1.92 4.51
N GLY A 72 1.64 -2.21 3.24
CA GLY A 72 0.32 -2.54 2.74
C GLY A 72 0.35 -2.75 1.24
N ILE A 73 -0.74 -3.32 0.72
CA ILE A 73 -0.88 -3.59 -0.71
C ILE A 73 -2.19 -2.96 -1.15
N TYR A 74 -2.14 -2.15 -2.19
CA TYR A 74 -3.26 -1.32 -2.61
C TYR A 74 -3.34 -1.23 -4.13
N SER A 75 -4.46 -0.73 -4.65
CA SER A 75 -4.55 -0.35 -6.05
C SER A 75 -3.54 0.78 -6.34
N ALA A 76 -3.21 0.97 -7.61
CA ALA A 76 -2.23 1.99 -8.00
C ALA A 76 -2.58 3.37 -7.45
N GLU A 77 -3.85 3.75 -7.57
CA GLU A 77 -4.29 5.08 -7.15
C GLU A 77 -4.16 5.27 -5.63
N ILE A 78 -4.57 4.28 -4.87
CA ILE A 78 -4.47 4.36 -3.41
C ILE A 78 -3.01 4.33 -2.98
N ALA A 79 -2.19 3.49 -3.61
CA ALA A 79 -0.77 3.41 -3.30
C ALA A 79 -0.09 4.75 -3.55
N GLU A 80 -0.36 5.40 -4.68
CA GLU A 80 0.20 6.71 -4.99
C GLU A 80 -0.17 7.75 -3.94
N THR A 81 -1.42 7.73 -3.50
CA THR A 81 -1.88 8.66 -2.47
C THR A 81 -1.16 8.41 -1.15
N LYS A 82 -1.01 7.14 -0.75
CA LYS A 82 -0.29 6.79 0.47
C LYS A 82 1.16 7.28 0.42
N VAL A 83 1.83 7.02 -0.70
CA VAL A 83 3.22 7.44 -0.89
C VAL A 83 3.33 8.95 -0.76
N ALA A 84 2.45 9.70 -1.44
CA ALA A 84 2.48 11.15 -1.39
C ALA A 84 2.22 11.68 0.01
N GLN A 85 1.24 11.11 0.70
CA GLN A 85 0.89 11.55 2.05
C GLN A 85 2.02 11.30 3.05
N VAL A 86 2.60 10.12 3.01
CA VAL A 86 3.68 9.78 3.95
C VAL A 86 4.91 10.63 3.71
N ASN A 87 5.30 10.79 2.45
CA ASN A 87 6.48 11.59 2.13
C ASN A 87 6.27 13.06 2.50
N HIS A 88 5.09 13.60 2.26
CA HIS A 88 4.77 14.96 2.65
C HIS A 88 4.85 15.14 4.16
N TYR A 89 4.23 14.24 4.89
CA TYR A 89 4.22 14.27 6.37
C TYR A 89 5.63 14.18 6.92
N SER A 90 6.46 13.29 6.37
CA SER A 90 7.86 13.15 6.78
C SER A 90 8.64 14.44 6.58
N ARG A 91 8.47 15.08 5.43
CA ARG A 91 9.18 16.32 5.13
C ARG A 91 8.70 17.47 6.00
N GLU A 92 7.41 17.52 6.30
CA GLU A 92 6.89 18.54 7.20
C GLU A 92 7.50 18.43 8.60
N HIS A 93 7.85 17.21 9.01
CA HIS A 93 8.48 16.96 10.30
C HIS A 93 10.00 16.90 10.19
N GLN A 94 10.54 17.27 9.03
CA GLN A 94 11.98 17.37 8.78
C GLN A 94 12.70 16.03 8.94
N HIS A 95 12.05 14.94 8.53
CA HIS A 95 12.65 13.61 8.53
C HIS A 95 12.84 13.11 7.10
N PRO A 96 13.94 12.41 6.83
CA PRO A 96 14.19 11.89 5.48
C PRO A 96 13.49 10.57 5.17
N LEU A 97 12.62 10.09 6.06
CA LEU A 97 11.90 8.84 5.84
C LEU A 97 11.28 8.81 4.45
N LEU A 98 11.55 7.75 3.72
CA LEU A 98 11.11 7.61 2.33
C LEU A 98 10.12 6.48 2.19
N CYS A 99 8.98 6.79 1.56
CA CYS A 99 7.95 5.84 1.20
C CYS A 99 7.95 5.68 -0.31
N GLY A 100 7.86 4.45 -0.78
CA GLY A 100 7.78 4.16 -2.21
C GLY A 100 6.75 3.10 -2.49
N MET A 101 6.55 2.79 -3.78
CA MET A 101 5.63 1.74 -4.17
C MET A 101 6.28 0.87 -5.25
N GLU A 102 5.90 -0.39 -5.26
CA GLU A 102 6.40 -1.40 -6.19
C GLU A 102 5.26 -2.27 -6.65
N LEU A 103 5.36 -2.80 -7.86
CA LEU A 103 4.37 -3.75 -8.34
C LEU A 103 4.36 -4.97 -7.42
N ALA A 104 3.20 -5.35 -6.98
CA ALA A 104 3.07 -6.47 -6.05
C ALA A 104 3.28 -7.82 -6.74
#